data_8a9950b3cd661ea3e39f84dc1fb7d12f
#
_entry.id   8a9950b3cd661ea3e39f84dc1fb7d12f
#
_cell.length_a   1.000
_cell.length_b   1.000
_cell.length_c   1.000
_cell.angle_alpha   90.00
_cell.angle_beta   90.00
_cell.angle_gamma   90.00
#
_symmetry.space_group_name_H-M   'P 1'
#
loop_
_entity.id
_entity.type
_entity.pdbx_description
1 polymer ?
#
loop_
_entity_poly.entity_id
_entity_poly.type
_entity_poly.pdbx_seq_one_letter_code
_entity_poly.pdbx_strand_id
1 'polypeptide(L)'
;MEPPKTAVSTPAATSLSEAIDHVLRWRPNPGKQERALRIPDNVFEILYGGARGGGKTDAGIYWLIKPIEQLNWQPTIAHPLYRALVLRRSAKDLNDWLDRAERVYKAYGAKLVKHPQ
;
A
#
# COMPACT_ATOMS: atom_id res chain seq x y z
N MET A 1 -36.61 0.66 -3.00
CA MET A 1 -35.73 -0.46 -2.62
C MET A 1 -34.49 0.09 -1.97
N GLU A 2 -34.26 -0.26 -0.75
CA GLU A 2 -33.07 0.19 -0.04
C GLU A 2 -31.83 -0.53 -0.55
N PRO A 3 -30.72 0.20 -0.76
CA PRO A 3 -29.47 -0.47 -1.10
C PRO A 3 -29.02 -1.39 0.04
N PRO A 4 -28.29 -2.46 -0.25
CA PRO A 4 -27.77 -3.31 0.80
C PRO A 4 -26.93 -2.50 1.78
N LYS A 5 -27.09 -2.75 3.06
CA LYS A 5 -26.36 -2.01 4.09
C LYS A 5 -24.84 -2.15 3.92
N THR A 6 -24.38 -3.26 3.38
CA THR A 6 -22.96 -3.49 3.12
C THR A 6 -22.38 -2.59 2.05
N ALA A 7 -23.23 -2.05 1.16
CA ALA A 7 -22.77 -1.16 0.10
C ALA A 7 -22.59 0.29 0.57
N VAL A 8 -23.02 0.59 1.78
CA VAL A 8 -23.05 1.97 2.28
C VAL A 8 -21.90 2.24 3.26
N SER A 9 -21.07 1.24 3.55
CA SER A 9 -20.13 1.32 4.66
C SER A 9 -18.97 2.29 4.45
N THR A 10 -18.64 2.65 3.20
CA THR A 10 -17.53 3.56 2.94
C THR A 10 -17.86 4.47 1.77
N PRO A 11 -17.95 5.79 1.99
CA PRO A 11 -18.14 6.70 0.86
C PRO A 11 -16.93 6.61 -0.09
N ALA A 12 -17.18 6.81 -1.37
CA ALA A 12 -16.13 6.83 -2.36
C ALA A 12 -15.15 7.96 -2.03
N ALA A 13 -13.86 7.64 -1.97
CA ALA A 13 -12.84 8.65 -1.74
C ALA A 13 -12.72 9.52 -2.99
N THR A 14 -12.51 10.81 -2.78
CA THR A 14 -12.33 11.79 -3.85
C THR A 14 -10.92 12.35 -3.88
N SER A 15 -10.07 11.94 -2.95
CA SER A 15 -8.69 12.41 -2.87
C SER A 15 -7.81 11.35 -2.20
N LEU A 16 -6.51 11.52 -2.34
CA LEU A 16 -5.55 10.65 -1.66
C LEU A 16 -5.73 10.69 -0.15
N SER A 17 -5.92 11.87 0.42
CA SER A 17 -6.09 12.00 1.87
C SER A 17 -7.31 11.24 2.39
N GLU A 18 -8.44 11.35 1.69
CA GLU A 18 -9.63 10.59 2.05
C GLU A 18 -9.42 9.09 1.91
N ALA A 19 -8.73 8.68 0.83
CA ALA A 19 -8.44 7.27 0.62
C ALA A 19 -7.55 6.69 1.71
N ILE A 20 -6.56 7.44 2.16
CA ILE A 20 -5.71 7.01 3.27
C ILE A 20 -6.55 6.82 4.53
N ASP A 21 -7.45 7.74 4.84
CA ASP A 21 -8.26 7.67 6.04
C ASP A 21 -9.29 6.54 6.00
N HIS A 22 -9.99 6.38 4.86
CA HIS A 22 -11.16 5.50 4.79
C HIS A 22 -10.84 4.13 4.20
N VAL A 23 -9.87 4.06 3.30
CA VAL A 23 -9.55 2.83 2.57
C VAL A 23 -8.36 2.12 3.20
N LEU A 24 -7.26 2.82 3.41
CA LEU A 24 -6.06 2.22 3.99
C LEU A 24 -6.12 2.10 5.50
N ARG A 25 -6.83 3.01 6.18
CA ARG A 25 -6.89 3.07 7.64
C ARG A 25 -5.52 3.12 8.30
N TRP A 26 -4.61 3.76 7.62
CA TRP A 26 -3.24 3.97 8.06
C TRP A 26 -2.82 5.37 7.65
N ARG A 27 -2.04 6.01 8.48
CA ARG A 27 -1.52 7.34 8.16
C ARG A 27 -0.01 7.31 8.11
N PRO A 28 0.58 7.88 7.04
CA PRO A 28 2.03 8.01 7.01
C PRO A 28 2.49 8.98 8.09
N ASN A 29 3.68 8.74 8.62
CA ASN A 29 4.32 9.71 9.49
C ASN A 29 4.63 10.98 8.70
N PRO A 30 4.49 12.16 9.33
CA PRO A 30 4.86 13.41 8.67
C PRO A 30 6.30 13.38 8.16
N GLY A 31 6.53 14.02 7.04
CA GLY A 31 7.85 14.09 6.42
C GLY A 31 8.03 13.11 5.28
N LYS A 32 9.02 12.23 5.36
CA LYS A 32 9.41 11.38 4.22
C LYS A 32 8.34 10.40 3.80
N GLN A 33 7.66 9.75 4.73
CA GLN A 33 6.59 8.80 4.38
C GLN A 33 5.44 9.51 3.68
N GLU A 34 4.99 10.62 4.22
CA GLU A 34 3.92 11.40 3.62
C GLU A 34 4.29 11.88 2.23
N ARG A 35 5.51 12.40 2.07
CA ARG A 35 5.97 12.87 0.77
C ARG A 35 6.04 11.74 -0.25
N ALA A 36 6.53 10.56 0.16
CA ALA A 36 6.62 9.41 -0.73
C ALA A 36 5.24 8.99 -1.26
N LEU A 37 4.24 8.97 -0.38
CA LEU A 37 2.89 8.59 -0.79
C LEU A 37 2.20 9.63 -1.66
N ARG A 38 2.59 10.90 -1.54
CA ARG A 38 2.02 11.99 -2.33
C ARG A 38 2.69 12.21 -3.68
N ILE A 39 3.74 11.48 -3.98
CA ILE A 39 4.40 11.61 -5.29
C ILE A 39 3.41 11.22 -6.39
N PRO A 40 3.28 12.04 -7.45
CA PRO A 40 2.34 11.74 -8.53
C PRO A 40 2.62 10.39 -9.20
N ASP A 41 1.56 9.74 -9.65
CA ASP A 41 1.65 8.39 -10.21
C ASP A 41 2.39 8.32 -11.55
N ASN A 42 2.62 9.48 -12.19
CA ASN A 42 3.41 9.55 -13.42
C ASN A 42 4.92 9.66 -13.18
N VAL A 43 5.36 9.66 -11.91
CA VAL A 43 6.79 9.64 -11.60
C VAL A 43 7.29 8.21 -11.74
N PHE A 44 8.31 8.01 -12.56
CA PHE A 44 8.78 6.69 -12.94
C PHE A 44 9.65 6.02 -11.87
N GLU A 45 10.48 6.78 -11.17
CA GLU A 45 11.38 6.24 -10.16
C GLU A 45 11.37 7.10 -8.91
N ILE A 46 11.45 6.46 -7.75
CA ILE A 46 11.55 7.13 -6.47
C ILE A 46 12.69 6.49 -5.68
N LEU A 47 13.61 7.31 -5.18
CA LEU A 47 14.63 6.86 -4.26
C LEU A 47 14.29 7.35 -2.85
N TYR A 48 14.04 6.40 -1.96
CA TYR A 48 13.74 6.70 -0.57
C TYR A 48 14.94 6.28 0.29
N GLY A 49 15.74 7.25 0.64
CA GLY A 49 16.92 7.03 1.48
C GLY A 49 16.68 7.42 2.92
N GLY A 50 17.67 7.12 3.75
CA GLY A 50 17.65 7.52 5.14
C GLY A 50 18.20 6.46 6.06
N ALA A 51 18.37 6.82 7.34
CA ALA A 51 18.90 5.94 8.37
C ALA A 51 17.86 4.89 8.78
N ARG A 52 18.32 3.87 9.50
CA ARG A 52 17.44 2.88 10.13
C ARG A 52 16.39 3.58 10.99
N GLY A 53 15.19 3.03 11.01
CA GLY A 53 14.09 3.59 11.80
C GLY A 53 13.36 4.74 11.14
N GLY A 54 13.70 5.09 9.90
CA GLY A 54 13.03 6.15 9.17
C GLY A 54 11.67 5.77 8.56
N GLY A 55 11.15 4.59 8.90
CA GLY A 55 9.86 4.15 8.37
C GLY A 55 9.91 3.67 6.93
N LYS A 56 11.07 3.32 6.42
CA LYS A 56 11.23 2.91 5.02
C LYS A 56 10.45 1.66 4.66
N THR A 57 10.45 0.68 5.54
CA THR A 57 9.75 -0.58 5.30
C THR A 57 8.25 -0.35 5.20
N ASP A 58 7.67 0.37 6.14
CA ASP A 58 6.25 0.69 6.10
C ASP A 58 5.89 1.54 4.90
N ALA A 59 6.72 2.53 4.59
CA ALA A 59 6.50 3.36 3.41
C ALA A 59 6.44 2.51 2.13
N GLY A 60 7.36 1.56 1.98
CA GLY A 60 7.35 0.66 0.83
C GLY A 60 6.15 -0.25 0.79
N ILE A 61 5.78 -0.83 1.93
CA ILE A 61 4.62 -1.72 2.04
C ILE A 61 3.34 -0.99 1.62
N TYR A 62 3.09 0.19 2.16
CA TYR A 62 1.88 0.94 1.83
C TYR A 62 1.96 1.61 0.46
N TRP A 63 3.16 1.97 0.00
CA TRP A 63 3.32 2.51 -1.34
C TRP A 63 2.87 1.53 -2.42
N LEU A 64 3.11 0.24 -2.21
CA LEU A 64 2.71 -0.80 -3.16
C LEU A 64 1.19 -0.96 -3.28
N ILE A 65 0.44 -0.62 -2.24
CA ILE A 65 -1.03 -0.71 -2.27
C ILE A 65 -1.68 0.67 -2.22
N LYS A 66 -0.92 1.70 -2.45
CA LYS A 66 -1.35 3.07 -2.36
C LYS A 66 -2.54 3.34 -3.29
N PRO A 67 -3.56 4.09 -2.81
CA PRO A 67 -4.65 4.52 -3.67
C PRO A 67 -4.14 5.45 -4.77
N ILE A 68 -4.67 5.30 -5.97
CA ILE A 68 -4.28 6.13 -7.11
C ILE A 68 -5.51 6.73 -7.79
N GLU A 69 -5.33 7.92 -8.34
CA GLU A 69 -6.42 8.66 -8.97
C GLU A 69 -7.04 7.87 -10.13
N GLN A 70 -6.23 7.17 -10.91
CA GLN A 70 -6.68 6.38 -12.05
C GLN A 70 -7.67 5.28 -11.67
N LEU A 71 -7.69 4.87 -10.41
CA LEU A 71 -8.64 3.90 -9.87
C LEU A 71 -9.66 4.54 -8.93
N ASN A 72 -9.95 5.82 -9.12
CA ASN A 72 -10.87 6.57 -8.25
C ASN A 72 -10.48 6.48 -6.78
N TRP A 73 -9.19 6.60 -6.52
CA TRP A 73 -8.58 6.53 -5.19
C TRP A 73 -8.81 5.20 -4.47
N GLN A 74 -9.01 4.13 -5.24
CA GLN A 74 -8.95 2.77 -4.69
C GLN A 74 -7.49 2.30 -4.65
N PRO A 75 -7.15 1.36 -3.75
CA PRO A 75 -5.81 0.79 -3.74
C PRO A 75 -5.47 0.14 -5.08
N THR A 76 -4.20 0.14 -5.43
CA THR A 76 -3.73 -0.49 -6.68
C THR A 76 -4.15 -1.94 -6.81
N ILE A 77 -4.25 -2.66 -5.69
CA ILE A 77 -4.68 -4.06 -5.67
C ILE A 77 -6.14 -4.25 -6.09
N ALA A 78 -6.92 -3.19 -6.18
CA ALA A 78 -8.28 -3.28 -6.70
C ALA A 78 -8.31 -3.56 -8.21
N HIS A 79 -7.21 -3.31 -8.91
CA HIS A 79 -7.13 -3.60 -10.33
C HIS A 79 -6.69 -5.06 -10.54
N PRO A 80 -7.44 -5.86 -11.32
CA PRO A 80 -7.17 -7.29 -11.44
C PRO A 80 -5.84 -7.63 -12.11
N LEU A 81 -5.28 -6.70 -12.88
CA LEU A 81 -4.00 -6.90 -13.57
C LEU A 81 -2.81 -6.30 -12.83
N TYR A 82 -3.05 -5.75 -11.64
CA TYR A 82 -1.95 -5.16 -10.88
C TYR A 82 -0.95 -6.23 -10.45
N ARG A 83 0.32 -5.94 -10.65
CA ARG A 83 1.41 -6.79 -10.21
C ARG A 83 2.52 -5.90 -9.67
N ALA A 84 3.21 -6.38 -8.66
CA ALA A 84 4.34 -5.69 -8.08
C ALA A 84 5.46 -6.69 -7.81
N LEU A 85 6.69 -6.22 -7.89
CA LEU A 85 7.88 -7.02 -7.64
C LEU A 85 8.70 -6.36 -6.55
N VAL A 86 9.05 -7.15 -5.53
CA VAL A 86 9.90 -6.67 -4.45
C VAL A 86 11.19 -7.48 -4.46
N LEU A 87 12.30 -6.78 -4.50
CA LEU A 87 13.62 -7.39 -4.49
C LEU A 87 14.39 -6.92 -3.26
N ARG A 88 15.04 -7.87 -2.62
CA ARG A 88 15.89 -7.58 -1.46
C ARG A 88 17.26 -8.24 -1.67
N ARG A 89 18.24 -7.74 -0.95
CA ARG A 89 19.63 -8.18 -1.12
C ARG A 89 19.86 -9.61 -0.65
N SER A 90 19.15 -10.05 0.38
CA SER A 90 19.29 -11.39 0.93
C SER A 90 17.96 -12.03 1.25
N ALA A 91 17.95 -13.36 1.39
CA ALA A 91 16.76 -14.08 1.79
C ALA A 91 16.27 -13.66 3.17
N LYS A 92 17.18 -13.38 4.08
CA LYS A 92 16.80 -12.92 5.42
C LYS A 92 16.08 -11.58 5.36
N ASP A 93 16.60 -10.62 4.61
CA ASP A 93 15.98 -9.32 4.45
C ASP A 93 14.62 -9.44 3.80
N LEU A 94 14.50 -10.31 2.82
CA LEU A 94 13.21 -10.55 2.16
C LEU A 94 12.20 -11.17 3.12
N ASN A 95 12.62 -12.13 3.94
CA ASN A 95 11.73 -12.75 4.91
C ASN A 95 11.26 -11.76 5.98
N ASP A 96 12.13 -10.89 6.44
CA ASP A 96 11.75 -9.84 7.39
C ASP A 96 10.71 -8.90 6.79
N TRP A 97 10.90 -8.52 5.54
CA TRP A 97 9.92 -7.70 4.80
C TRP A 97 8.60 -8.43 4.63
N LEU A 98 8.65 -9.72 4.24
CA LEU A 98 7.45 -10.53 4.03
C LEU A 98 6.64 -10.69 5.31
N ASP A 99 7.29 -10.91 6.45
CA ASP A 99 6.58 -11.06 7.72
C ASP A 99 5.77 -9.82 8.05
N ARG A 100 6.34 -8.65 7.81
CA ARG A 100 5.65 -7.40 8.05
C ARG A 100 4.57 -7.13 7.01
N ALA A 101 4.88 -7.35 5.74
CA ALA A 101 3.95 -7.17 4.64
C ALA A 101 2.74 -8.09 4.76
N GLU A 102 2.95 -9.33 5.18
CA GLU A 102 1.85 -10.28 5.38
C GLU A 102 0.84 -9.74 6.38
N ARG A 103 1.31 -9.19 7.49
CA ARG A 103 0.42 -8.63 8.51
C ARG A 103 -0.40 -7.46 7.97
N VAL A 104 0.22 -6.61 7.17
CA VAL A 104 -0.46 -5.47 6.57
C VAL A 104 -1.43 -5.93 5.47
N TYR A 105 -0.95 -6.72 4.52
CA TYR A 105 -1.73 -7.08 3.34
C TYR A 105 -2.86 -8.05 3.65
N LYS A 106 -2.74 -8.84 4.70
CA LYS A 106 -3.79 -9.74 5.14
C LYS A 106 -5.10 -9.00 5.42
N ALA A 107 -5.00 -7.78 5.95
CA ALA A 107 -6.17 -6.95 6.20
C ALA A 107 -6.90 -6.56 4.89
N TYR A 108 -6.24 -6.68 3.75
CA TYR A 108 -6.82 -6.38 2.44
C TYR A 108 -7.13 -7.65 1.63
N GLY A 109 -7.18 -8.80 2.31
CA GLY A 109 -7.56 -10.06 1.67
C GLY A 109 -6.42 -10.83 1.00
N ALA A 110 -5.18 -10.41 1.23
CA ALA A 110 -4.04 -11.09 0.63
C ALA A 110 -3.81 -12.47 1.24
N LYS A 111 -3.34 -13.39 0.39
CA LYS A 111 -2.91 -14.71 0.82
C LYS A 111 -1.44 -14.89 0.46
N LEU A 112 -0.67 -15.37 1.43
CA LEU A 112 0.73 -15.67 1.19
C LEU A 112 0.85 -17.08 0.66
N VAL A 113 1.45 -17.22 -0.53
CA VAL A 113 1.74 -18.52 -1.13
C VAL A 113 3.25 -18.66 -1.21
N LYS A 114 3.79 -19.65 -0.54
CA LYS A 114 5.21 -19.97 -0.59
C LYS A 114 5.42 -21.15 -1.51
N HIS A 115 6.32 -20.99 -2.47
CA HIS A 115 6.70 -22.10 -3.33
C HIS A 115 7.91 -22.81 -2.73
N PRO A 116 7.91 -24.14 -2.62
CA PRO A 116 9.07 -24.86 -2.17
C PRO A 116 10.21 -24.66 -3.18
N GLN A 117 11.43 -24.50 -2.67
CA GLN A 117 12.62 -24.38 -3.51
C GLN A 117 13.19 -25.77 -3.79
#